data_58e83d5e1e4ca10ab4e90cc168a7f0fa
#
_entry.id   58e83d5e1e4ca10ab4e90cc168a7f0fa
#
_cell.length_a   1.000
_cell.length_b   1.000
_cell.length_c   1.000
_cell.angle_alpha   90.00
_cell.angle_beta   90.00
_cell.angle_gamma   90.00
#
_symmetry.space_group_name_H-M   'P 1'
#
loop_
_entity.id
_entity.type
_entity.pdbx_description
1 polymer ?
#
loop_
_entity_poly.entity_id
_entity_poly.type
_entity_poly.pdbx_seq_one_letter_code
_entity_poly.pdbx_strand_id
1 'polypeptide(L)'
;MPNHDLIAVWEEHLRSEFVAHDVDATMDTMVPDACVNHVPTMTGGVGHDELKRFYRYHFVDVHPPDIELIPVSRTVGTDTIVDEMVAKFTHTCVIDHLLPGIPPTGRSVEIPVVVVAQFQDGKLASEHIYWDQASVLVQIGKLDPAGLPIAGVEIARKVLDRTLPSNRLMAREWQGSEGKPI
;
A
#
# COMPACT_ATOMS: atom_id res chain seq x y z
N MET A 1 4.51 30.84 8.43
CA MET A 1 4.34 29.50 9.01
C MET A 1 5.69 28.82 8.91
N PRO A 2 6.20 28.10 9.92
CA PRO A 2 7.42 27.34 9.76
C PRO A 2 7.21 26.38 8.59
N ASN A 3 8.17 26.39 7.65
CA ASN A 3 8.16 25.45 6.53
C ASN A 3 8.63 24.11 7.09
N HIS A 4 7.71 23.25 7.50
CA HIS A 4 8.05 21.90 7.93
C HIS A 4 8.49 21.11 6.71
N ASP A 5 9.62 20.42 6.82
CA ASP A 5 10.06 19.50 5.79
C ASP A 5 9.23 18.21 5.86
N LEU A 6 8.11 18.20 5.13
CA LEU A 6 7.21 17.04 5.11
C LEU A 6 7.92 15.78 4.65
N ILE A 7 8.88 15.91 3.74
CA ILE A 7 9.67 14.77 3.25
C ILE A 7 10.47 14.15 4.39
N ALA A 8 11.16 14.98 5.17
CA ALA A 8 11.96 14.47 6.30
C ALA A 8 11.10 13.78 7.36
N VAL A 9 9.93 14.34 7.67
CA VAL A 9 8.98 13.69 8.62
C VAL A 9 8.47 12.36 8.07
N TRP A 10 8.10 12.33 6.79
CA TRP A 10 7.62 11.13 6.13
C TRP A 10 8.68 10.03 6.05
N GLU A 11 9.90 10.38 5.69
CA GLU A 11 11.01 9.42 5.63
C GLU A 11 11.39 8.89 7.02
N GLU A 12 11.31 9.71 8.05
CA GLU A 12 11.53 9.27 9.43
C GLU A 12 10.41 8.31 9.88
N HIS A 13 9.16 8.60 9.53
CA HIS A 13 8.04 7.71 9.80
C HIS A 13 8.25 6.32 9.17
N LEU A 14 8.50 6.28 7.86
CA LEU A 14 8.77 5.02 7.13
C LEU A 14 10.03 4.30 7.67
N ARG A 15 11.08 5.03 8.03
CA ARG A 15 12.28 4.44 8.61
C ARG A 15 11.99 3.78 9.96
N SER A 16 11.15 4.41 10.78
CA SER A 16 10.76 3.87 12.09
C SER A 16 9.96 2.60 11.95
N GLU A 17 9.06 2.51 10.94
CA GLU A 17 8.24 1.33 10.67
C GLU A 17 9.03 0.17 10.08
N PHE A 18 9.78 0.40 8.99
CA PHE A 18 10.34 -0.67 8.14
C PHE A 18 11.83 -0.95 8.38
N VAL A 19 12.54 -0.07 9.07
CA VAL A 19 14.00 -0.21 9.29
C VAL A 19 14.34 -0.34 10.77
N ALA A 20 13.84 0.60 11.59
CA ALA A 20 14.13 0.59 13.03
C ALA A 20 13.22 -0.34 13.81
N HIS A 21 12.02 -0.65 13.28
CA HIS A 21 10.97 -1.42 13.97
C HIS A 21 10.64 -0.80 15.33
N ASP A 22 10.58 0.53 15.41
CA ASP A 22 10.38 1.31 16.63
C ASP A 22 9.00 1.97 16.61
N VAL A 23 8.06 1.33 17.31
CA VAL A 23 6.68 1.81 17.42
C VAL A 23 6.59 3.17 18.12
N ASP A 24 7.42 3.42 19.13
CA ASP A 24 7.39 4.70 19.85
C ASP A 24 7.91 5.83 18.96
N ALA A 25 8.99 5.60 18.22
CA ALA A 25 9.49 6.55 17.22
C ALA A 25 8.48 6.79 16.07
N THR A 26 7.78 5.75 15.60
CA THR A 26 6.67 5.89 14.63
C THR A 26 5.59 6.82 15.18
N MET A 27 5.13 6.59 16.41
CA MET A 27 4.10 7.42 17.05
C MET A 27 4.56 8.87 17.28
N ASP A 28 5.84 9.11 17.53
CA ASP A 28 6.39 10.45 17.72
C ASP A 28 6.32 11.34 16.46
N THR A 29 6.24 10.74 15.27
CA THR A 29 6.05 11.46 14.02
C THR A 29 4.59 11.88 13.77
N MET A 30 3.64 11.40 14.57
CA MET A 30 2.20 11.56 14.37
C MET A 30 1.59 12.59 15.33
N VAL A 31 0.45 13.21 14.94
CA VAL A 31 -0.38 13.99 15.85
C VAL A 31 -1.14 13.05 16.80
N PRO A 32 -1.56 13.53 17.99
CA PRO A 32 -2.23 12.66 18.99
C PRO A 32 -3.54 12.02 18.52
N ASP A 33 -4.26 12.67 17.62
CA ASP A 33 -5.55 12.23 17.04
C ASP A 33 -5.41 11.73 15.60
N ALA A 34 -4.21 11.30 15.20
CA ALA A 34 -3.96 10.77 13.87
C ALA A 34 -4.86 9.58 13.51
N CYS A 35 -5.03 9.35 12.21
CA CYS A 35 -5.83 8.25 11.67
C CYS A 35 -5.03 7.49 10.62
N VAL A 36 -5.02 6.17 10.70
CA VAL A 36 -4.48 5.27 9.66
C VAL A 36 -5.59 4.35 9.16
N ASN A 37 -5.74 4.24 7.85
CA ASN A 37 -6.73 3.39 7.23
C ASN A 37 -6.16 2.65 6.02
N HIS A 38 -6.01 1.35 6.14
CA HIS A 38 -5.78 0.43 5.03
C HIS A 38 -7.12 0.19 4.34
N VAL A 39 -7.41 0.96 3.31
CA VAL A 39 -8.75 1.12 2.73
C VAL A 39 -9.40 -0.21 2.31
N PRO A 40 -8.70 -1.15 1.64
CA PRO A 40 -9.34 -2.39 1.19
C PRO A 40 -9.78 -3.33 2.31
N THR A 41 -9.18 -3.22 3.49
CA THR A 41 -9.44 -4.11 4.64
C THR A 41 -10.03 -3.39 5.84
N MET A 42 -10.09 -2.04 5.79
CA MET A 42 -10.52 -1.16 6.88
C MET A 42 -9.76 -1.42 8.19
N THR A 43 -8.45 -1.69 8.07
CA THR A 43 -7.56 -1.90 9.21
C THR A 43 -6.74 -0.66 9.51
N GLY A 44 -6.37 -0.45 10.76
CA GLY A 44 -5.67 0.73 11.25
C GLY A 44 -6.24 1.16 12.59
N GLY A 45 -6.43 2.48 12.78
CA GLY A 45 -6.98 3.02 14.01
C GLY A 45 -7.10 4.54 13.99
N VAL A 46 -7.69 5.09 15.04
CA VAL A 46 -7.84 6.53 15.27
C VAL A 46 -7.35 6.88 16.66
N GLY A 47 -6.45 7.86 16.74
CA GLY A 47 -5.86 8.33 17.98
C GLY A 47 -4.73 7.45 18.49
N HIS A 48 -3.97 8.02 19.44
CA HIS A 48 -2.70 7.47 19.90
C HIS A 48 -2.77 6.00 20.37
N ASP A 49 -3.75 5.66 21.19
CA ASP A 49 -3.77 4.33 21.83
C ASP A 49 -4.15 3.21 20.85
N GLU A 50 -5.13 3.46 19.96
CA GLU A 50 -5.49 2.49 18.92
C GLU A 50 -4.35 2.30 17.93
N LEU A 51 -3.72 3.41 17.47
CA LEU A 51 -2.62 3.35 16.52
C LEU A 51 -1.40 2.69 17.13
N LYS A 52 -1.02 3.01 18.37
CA LYS A 52 0.10 2.36 19.05
C LYS A 52 -0.12 0.86 19.19
N ARG A 53 -1.36 0.43 19.52
CA ARG A 53 -1.73 -0.98 19.54
C ARG A 53 -1.65 -1.63 18.15
N PHE A 54 -2.17 -0.94 17.12
CA PHE A 54 -2.14 -1.43 15.74
C PHE A 54 -0.70 -1.62 15.27
N TYR A 55 0.14 -0.60 15.38
CA TYR A 55 1.55 -0.66 14.99
C TYR A 55 2.29 -1.77 15.72
N ARG A 56 2.10 -1.92 17.03
CA ARG A 56 2.83 -2.89 17.85
C ARG A 56 2.48 -4.34 17.54
N TYR A 57 1.23 -4.65 17.28
CA TYR A 57 0.77 -6.04 17.22
C TYR A 57 0.34 -6.48 15.81
N HIS A 58 0.08 -5.54 14.90
CA HIS A 58 -0.53 -5.84 13.61
C HIS A 58 0.19 -5.24 12.41
N PHE A 59 1.30 -4.49 12.62
CA PHE A 59 2.00 -3.83 11.52
C PHE A 59 3.52 -3.97 11.60
N VAL A 60 4.23 -3.32 12.55
CA VAL A 60 5.69 -3.12 12.51
C VAL A 60 6.49 -4.42 12.40
N ASP A 61 6.13 -5.45 13.17
CA ASP A 61 6.85 -6.73 13.21
C ASP A 61 6.13 -7.88 12.46
N VAL A 62 5.12 -7.57 11.65
CA VAL A 62 4.31 -8.60 10.98
C VAL A 62 4.52 -8.63 9.46
N HIS A 63 5.62 -8.09 8.98
CA HIS A 63 5.98 -8.14 7.56
C HIS A 63 6.80 -9.38 7.23
N PRO A 64 6.61 -9.98 6.03
CA PRO A 64 7.51 -11.01 5.53
C PRO A 64 8.95 -10.50 5.46
N PRO A 65 9.96 -11.36 5.77
CA PRO A 65 11.35 -10.92 5.82
C PRO A 65 11.93 -10.52 4.46
N ASP A 66 11.27 -10.88 3.36
CA ASP A 66 11.62 -10.55 1.99
C ASP A 66 10.80 -9.39 1.41
N ILE A 67 10.13 -8.59 2.26
CA ILE A 67 9.38 -7.45 1.78
C ILE A 67 10.29 -6.42 1.12
N GLU A 68 9.93 -6.01 -0.08
CA GLU A 68 10.59 -4.97 -0.86
C GLU A 68 9.57 -3.92 -1.27
N LEU A 69 9.86 -2.65 -0.98
CA LEU A 69 9.07 -1.51 -1.43
C LEU A 69 9.83 -0.78 -2.54
N ILE A 70 9.34 -0.87 -3.77
CA ILE A 70 9.95 -0.25 -4.96
C ILE A 70 9.25 1.08 -5.21
N PRO A 71 9.92 2.22 -5.01
CA PRO A 71 9.33 3.53 -5.30
C PRO A 71 9.02 3.69 -6.79
N VAL A 72 7.85 4.28 -7.10
CA VAL A 72 7.42 4.62 -8.47
C VAL A 72 7.36 6.13 -8.63
N SER A 73 6.59 6.80 -7.79
CA SER A 73 6.47 8.26 -7.82
C SER A 73 6.14 8.82 -6.44
N ARG A 74 6.54 10.10 -6.21
CA ARG A 74 6.16 10.88 -5.04
C ARG A 74 5.67 12.25 -5.46
N THR A 75 4.50 12.64 -5.00
CA THR A 75 3.97 13.99 -5.15
C THR A 75 3.89 14.66 -3.79
N VAL A 76 4.46 15.87 -3.68
CA VAL A 76 4.50 16.64 -2.44
C VAL A 76 3.67 17.90 -2.62
N GLY A 77 2.61 18.04 -1.82
CA GLY A 77 1.77 19.23 -1.73
C GLY A 77 2.19 20.14 -0.57
N THR A 78 1.29 21.03 -0.18
CA THR A 78 1.52 21.96 0.94
C THR A 78 1.49 21.25 2.31
N ASP A 79 0.62 20.26 2.44
CA ASP A 79 0.31 19.50 3.65
C ASP A 79 0.06 18.01 3.38
N THR A 80 0.38 17.56 2.19
CA THR A 80 0.06 16.20 1.72
C THR A 80 1.22 15.62 0.93
N ILE A 81 1.53 14.36 1.17
CA ILE A 81 2.40 13.54 0.33
C ILE A 81 1.56 12.41 -0.24
N VAL A 82 1.72 12.15 -1.53
CA VAL A 82 1.20 10.94 -2.17
C VAL A 82 2.39 10.14 -2.68
N ASP A 83 2.55 8.93 -2.15
CA ASP A 83 3.55 7.96 -2.58
C ASP A 83 2.90 6.84 -3.38
N GLU A 84 3.46 6.55 -4.54
CA GLU A 84 3.16 5.37 -5.34
C GLU A 84 4.37 4.43 -5.31
N MET A 85 4.13 3.17 -4.99
CA MET A 85 5.15 2.15 -4.91
C MET A 85 4.62 0.78 -5.33
N VAL A 86 5.51 -0.16 -5.58
CA VAL A 86 5.16 -1.57 -5.73
C VAL A 86 5.73 -2.33 -4.54
N ALA A 87 4.86 -2.98 -3.77
CA ALA A 87 5.26 -3.91 -2.73
C ALA A 87 5.41 -5.31 -3.29
N LYS A 88 6.53 -5.98 -2.96
CA LYS A 88 6.80 -7.39 -3.29
C LYS A 88 7.14 -8.15 -2.03
N PHE A 89 6.57 -9.34 -1.88
CA PHE A 89 6.85 -10.22 -0.74
C PHE A 89 6.39 -11.65 -1.02
N THR A 90 6.86 -12.59 -0.21
CA THR A 90 6.31 -13.94 -0.13
C THR A 90 5.43 -14.05 1.12
N HIS A 91 4.18 -14.46 0.98
CA HIS A 91 3.22 -14.59 2.09
C HIS A 91 3.59 -15.75 3.02
N THR A 92 4.63 -15.54 3.84
CA THR A 92 5.24 -16.54 4.75
C THR A 92 4.83 -16.37 6.21
N CYS A 93 4.20 -15.25 6.57
CA CYS A 93 3.68 -14.97 7.90
C CYS A 93 2.23 -14.46 7.84
N VAL A 94 1.58 -14.36 9.00
CA VAL A 94 0.27 -13.70 9.11
C VAL A 94 0.47 -12.20 8.92
N ILE A 95 -0.34 -11.59 8.05
CA ILE A 95 -0.30 -10.14 7.74
C ILE A 95 -1.71 -9.59 7.96
N ASP A 96 -2.05 -9.33 9.21
CA ASP A 96 -3.42 -9.00 9.64
C ASP A 96 -4.00 -7.75 8.94
N HIS A 97 -3.17 -6.75 8.68
CA HIS A 97 -3.62 -5.52 8.04
C HIS A 97 -3.93 -5.70 6.55
N LEU A 98 -3.28 -6.64 5.86
CA LEU A 98 -3.44 -6.89 4.42
C LEU A 98 -4.37 -8.08 4.14
N LEU A 99 -4.24 -9.15 4.92
CA LEU A 99 -4.88 -10.46 4.71
C LEU A 99 -5.51 -10.99 6.03
N PRO A 100 -6.43 -10.23 6.66
CA PRO A 100 -7.01 -10.62 7.94
C PRO A 100 -7.66 -12.02 7.86
N GLY A 101 -7.27 -12.90 8.78
CA GLY A 101 -7.81 -14.25 8.88
C GLY A 101 -7.31 -15.24 7.82
N ILE A 102 -6.37 -14.86 6.96
CA ILE A 102 -5.80 -15.77 5.95
C ILE A 102 -4.43 -16.27 6.42
N PRO A 103 -4.28 -17.59 6.64
CA PRO A 103 -2.99 -18.15 7.02
C PRO A 103 -1.98 -18.06 5.87
N PRO A 104 -0.66 -18.08 6.18
CA PRO A 104 0.41 -18.02 5.18
C PRO A 104 0.23 -19.06 4.07
N THR A 105 0.39 -18.63 2.83
CA THR A 105 0.21 -19.48 1.63
C THR A 105 1.53 -19.87 0.98
N GLY A 106 2.64 -19.23 1.35
CA GLY A 106 3.95 -19.40 0.71
C GLY A 106 4.03 -18.87 -0.71
N ARG A 107 3.01 -18.12 -1.18
CA ARG A 107 2.97 -17.57 -2.54
C ARG A 107 3.55 -16.17 -2.59
N SER A 108 4.20 -15.83 -3.69
CA SER A 108 4.70 -14.49 -3.96
C SER A 108 3.57 -13.55 -4.35
N VAL A 109 3.68 -12.30 -3.91
CA VAL A 109 2.75 -11.21 -4.18
C VAL A 109 3.53 -9.99 -4.67
N GLU A 110 3.04 -9.36 -5.74
CA GLU A 110 3.49 -8.06 -6.23
C GLU A 110 2.25 -7.17 -6.40
N ILE A 111 2.15 -6.06 -5.68
CA ILE A 111 1.00 -5.15 -5.73
C ILE A 111 1.42 -3.69 -5.81
N PRO A 112 0.78 -2.87 -6.66
CA PRO A 112 0.91 -1.43 -6.55
C PRO A 112 0.17 -0.94 -5.31
N VAL A 113 0.81 -0.04 -4.59
CA VAL A 113 0.28 0.59 -3.37
C VAL A 113 0.36 2.09 -3.54
N VAL A 114 -0.70 2.79 -3.17
CA VAL A 114 -0.73 4.25 -3.08
C VAL A 114 -1.00 4.64 -1.64
N VAL A 115 -0.14 5.48 -1.08
CA VAL A 115 -0.32 6.08 0.24
C VAL A 115 -0.61 7.56 0.08
N VAL A 116 -1.70 8.02 0.68
CA VAL A 116 -2.03 9.44 0.81
C VAL A 116 -1.81 9.84 2.26
N ALA A 117 -0.72 10.56 2.52
CA ALA A 117 -0.31 11.02 3.84
C ALA A 117 -0.62 12.50 4.00
N GLN A 118 -1.40 12.89 5.01
CA GLN A 118 -1.70 14.27 5.35
C GLN A 118 -0.98 14.70 6.61
N PHE A 119 -0.52 15.95 6.63
CA PHE A 119 0.27 16.50 7.72
C PHE A 119 -0.42 17.72 8.34
N GLN A 120 -0.29 17.82 9.65
CA GLN A 120 -0.73 18.96 10.44
C GLN A 120 0.37 19.36 11.41
N ASP A 121 0.73 20.65 11.44
CA ASP A 121 1.75 21.21 12.34
C ASP A 121 3.12 20.47 12.28
N GLY A 122 3.47 19.95 11.08
CA GLY A 122 4.72 19.25 10.85
C GLY A 122 4.74 17.80 11.33
N LYS A 123 3.58 17.21 11.62
CA LYS A 123 3.42 15.80 11.98
C LYS A 123 2.38 15.14 11.09
N LEU A 124 2.46 13.83 10.97
CA LEU A 124 1.50 13.02 10.22
C LEU A 124 0.14 13.04 10.94
N ALA A 125 -0.89 13.44 10.21
CA ALA A 125 -2.27 13.52 10.72
C ALA A 125 -3.14 12.39 10.21
N SER A 126 -2.93 11.94 8.97
CA SER A 126 -3.63 10.75 8.47
C SER A 126 -2.88 10.06 7.36
N GLU A 127 -3.12 8.75 7.24
CA GLU A 127 -2.71 7.91 6.13
C GLU A 127 -3.90 7.12 5.60
N HIS A 128 -4.09 7.18 4.29
CA HIS A 128 -4.97 6.27 3.57
C HIS A 128 -4.14 5.44 2.60
N ILE A 129 -4.14 4.13 2.79
CA ILE A 129 -3.34 3.18 2.03
C ILE A 129 -4.26 2.38 1.11
N TYR A 130 -3.98 2.39 -0.18
CA TYR A 130 -4.80 1.79 -1.23
C TYR A 130 -4.02 0.72 -1.98
N TRP A 131 -4.67 -0.41 -2.24
CA TRP A 131 -4.20 -1.44 -3.17
C TRP A 131 -5.39 -2.20 -3.75
N ASP A 132 -5.15 -3.06 -4.73
CA ASP A 132 -6.15 -3.97 -5.28
C ASP A 132 -6.18 -5.29 -4.50
N GLN A 133 -7.14 -5.42 -3.59
CA GLN A 133 -7.30 -6.64 -2.78
C GLN A 133 -7.68 -7.86 -3.63
N ALA A 134 -8.42 -7.69 -4.71
CA ALA A 134 -8.79 -8.79 -5.58
C ALA A 134 -7.54 -9.38 -6.26
N SER A 135 -6.63 -8.54 -6.73
CA SER A 135 -5.34 -8.96 -7.27
C SER A 135 -4.49 -9.74 -6.25
N VAL A 136 -4.45 -9.29 -4.99
CA VAL A 136 -3.75 -10.02 -3.91
C VAL A 136 -4.36 -11.42 -3.73
N LEU A 137 -5.68 -11.50 -3.63
CA LEU A 137 -6.39 -12.79 -3.43
C LEU A 137 -6.19 -13.75 -4.60
N VAL A 138 -6.12 -13.25 -5.83
CA VAL A 138 -5.76 -14.05 -7.02
C VAL A 138 -4.35 -14.62 -6.88
N GLN A 139 -3.37 -13.77 -6.56
CA GLN A 139 -1.97 -14.18 -6.47
C GLN A 139 -1.73 -15.23 -5.38
N ILE A 140 -2.41 -15.11 -4.24
CA ILE A 140 -2.32 -16.12 -3.16
C ILE A 140 -3.25 -17.34 -3.36
N GLY A 141 -4.02 -17.38 -4.48
CA GLY A 141 -4.90 -18.50 -4.82
C GLY A 141 -6.15 -18.62 -3.96
N LYS A 142 -6.64 -17.51 -3.44
CA LYS A 142 -7.89 -17.42 -2.67
C LYS A 142 -9.07 -16.90 -3.50
N LEU A 143 -8.79 -16.38 -4.70
CA LEU A 143 -9.79 -15.94 -5.66
C LEU A 143 -9.45 -16.53 -7.03
N ASP A 144 -10.43 -17.20 -7.66
CA ASP A 144 -10.34 -17.61 -9.06
C ASP A 144 -10.79 -16.44 -9.95
N PRO A 145 -9.89 -15.90 -10.81
CA PRO A 145 -10.25 -14.80 -11.71
C PRO A 145 -11.10 -15.23 -12.92
N ALA A 146 -11.36 -16.50 -13.11
CA ALA A 146 -12.10 -16.99 -14.27
C ALA A 146 -13.49 -16.35 -14.39
N GLY A 147 -13.73 -15.66 -15.51
CA GLY A 147 -14.98 -14.95 -15.76
C GLY A 147 -15.15 -13.61 -15.01
N LEU A 148 -14.13 -13.15 -14.29
CA LEU A 148 -14.14 -11.87 -13.60
C LEU A 148 -13.16 -10.89 -14.28
N PRO A 149 -13.46 -9.58 -14.31
CA PRO A 149 -12.56 -8.57 -14.86
C PRO A 149 -11.45 -8.20 -13.85
N ILE A 150 -10.67 -9.20 -13.43
CA ILE A 150 -9.64 -9.06 -12.40
C ILE A 150 -8.31 -9.54 -12.97
N ALA A 151 -7.26 -8.72 -12.78
CA ALA A 151 -5.89 -9.10 -13.07
C ALA A 151 -5.17 -9.54 -11.79
N GLY A 152 -4.08 -10.29 -11.94
CA GLY A 152 -3.19 -10.69 -10.85
C GLY A 152 -1.94 -9.81 -10.78
N VAL A 153 -0.78 -10.45 -10.83
CA VAL A 153 0.54 -9.79 -10.73
C VAL A 153 0.81 -8.75 -11.84
N GLU A 154 0.09 -8.84 -12.95
CA GLU A 154 0.27 -7.97 -14.12
C GLU A 154 0.05 -6.49 -13.81
N ILE A 155 -0.83 -6.17 -12.85
CA ILE A 155 -1.08 -4.77 -12.47
C ILE A 155 0.18 -4.10 -11.92
N ALA A 156 0.91 -4.77 -11.03
CA ALA A 156 2.15 -4.26 -10.45
C ALA A 156 3.27 -4.15 -11.50
N ARG A 157 3.42 -5.17 -12.33
CA ARG A 157 4.45 -5.19 -13.38
C ARG A 157 4.24 -4.10 -14.41
N LYS A 158 2.97 -3.80 -14.76
CA LYS A 158 2.67 -2.73 -15.70
C LYS A 158 2.93 -1.33 -15.13
N VAL A 159 2.83 -1.14 -13.83
CA VAL A 159 3.24 0.12 -13.18
C VAL A 159 4.75 0.33 -13.33
N LEU A 160 5.54 -0.73 -13.16
CA LEU A 160 7.00 -0.67 -13.29
C LEU A 160 7.48 -0.62 -14.75
N ASP A 161 6.75 -1.24 -15.67
CA ASP A 161 7.07 -1.29 -17.10
C ASP A 161 5.86 -0.94 -17.96
N ARG A 162 5.78 0.33 -18.37
CA ARG A 162 4.69 0.86 -19.21
C ARG A 162 4.60 0.20 -20.59
N THR A 163 5.64 -0.51 -21.05
CA THR A 163 5.66 -1.19 -22.36
C THR A 163 4.85 -2.48 -22.38
N LEU A 164 4.55 -3.05 -21.20
CA LEU A 164 3.73 -4.24 -21.10
C LEU A 164 2.32 -4.02 -21.68
N PRO A 165 1.68 -5.07 -22.23
CA PRO A 165 0.39 -4.94 -22.89
C PRO A 165 -0.70 -4.36 -22.00
N SER A 166 -1.53 -3.49 -22.57
CA SER A 166 -2.79 -3.01 -21.98
C SER A 166 -3.98 -3.79 -22.52
N ASN A 167 -5.17 -3.57 -21.96
CA ASN A 167 -6.47 -3.98 -22.50
C ASN A 167 -6.69 -5.49 -22.60
N ARG A 168 -5.91 -6.32 -21.89
CA ARG A 168 -6.07 -7.79 -21.94
C ARG A 168 -7.45 -8.24 -21.47
N LEU A 169 -7.99 -7.61 -20.43
CA LEU A 169 -9.32 -7.96 -19.88
C LEU A 169 -10.48 -7.48 -20.76
N MET A 170 -10.22 -6.55 -21.70
CA MET A 170 -11.17 -6.05 -22.67
C MET A 170 -10.75 -6.35 -24.13
N ALA A 171 -10.00 -7.43 -24.34
CA ALA A 171 -9.38 -7.71 -25.64
C ALA A 171 -10.38 -7.77 -26.81
N ARG A 172 -11.57 -8.34 -26.57
CA ARG A 172 -12.65 -8.43 -27.56
C ARG A 172 -13.18 -7.04 -27.94
N GLU A 173 -13.47 -6.22 -26.95
CA GLU A 173 -13.97 -4.85 -27.12
C GLU A 173 -12.89 -3.96 -27.76
N TRP A 174 -11.63 -4.15 -27.33
CA TRP A 174 -10.49 -3.46 -27.92
C TRP A 174 -10.31 -3.77 -29.39
N GLN A 175 -10.30 -5.04 -29.76
CA GLN A 175 -10.23 -5.50 -31.15
C GLN A 175 -11.42 -4.98 -31.97
N GLY A 176 -12.63 -4.99 -31.41
CA GLY A 176 -13.83 -4.48 -32.04
C GLY A 176 -13.84 -2.97 -32.31
N SER A 177 -12.86 -2.23 -31.81
CA SER A 177 -12.67 -0.80 -32.06
C SER A 177 -11.61 -0.49 -33.11
N GLU A 178 -10.89 -1.48 -33.62
CA GLU A 178 -9.89 -1.29 -34.67
C GLU A 178 -10.50 -0.67 -35.93
N GLY A 179 -9.83 0.35 -36.47
CA GLY A 179 -10.27 1.08 -37.67
C GLY A 179 -11.44 2.06 -37.48
N LYS A 180 -11.97 2.20 -36.25
CA LYS A 180 -12.95 3.25 -35.97
C LYS A 180 -12.27 4.64 -35.92
N PRO A 181 -12.95 5.70 -36.33
CA PRO A 181 -12.42 7.07 -36.21
C PRO A 181 -12.09 7.41 -34.75
N ILE A 182 -10.96 8.10 -34.56
CA ILE A 182 -10.50 8.68 -33.28
C ILE A 182 -10.62 10.19 -33.30
#